data_083c7cca964240b75db50f60f7bbdd60
#
_entry.id   083c7cca964240b75db50f60f7bbdd60
#
_cell.length_a   1.000
_cell.length_b   1.000
_cell.length_c   1.000
_cell.angle_alpha   90.00
_cell.angle_beta   90.00
_cell.angle_gamma   90.00
#
_symmetry.space_group_name_H-M   'P 1'
#
loop_
_entity.id
_entity.type
_entity.pdbx_description
1 polymer ?
#
loop_
_entity_poly.entity_id
_entity_poly.type
_entity_poly.pdbx_seq_one_letter_code
_entity_poly.pdbx_strand_id
1 'polypeptide(L)'
;MQPRVWRSAVTGRYNRQVEPQVFEAQMIQPGDISSIEAVTILDEVLGLARPMYKLRQICRLVRMDSLTANVDIATKLTGQEKVPPLVEAELSAESYARVSFDLWKNVAHIALSDEAVKKAAHDILGLHVSDAARELSRMENKQIAEELPSATDQAAGGAWDAMTTPPNSDNNPFEDILTALETIDGKGYPANWSVMAPKVWKAFITNSFVKELVHAGIARLGALGGEFSLPGYPNVRVLVDHSVTPDTSCYLMSTEAPCLVLGEGPTEAARFRDEKAGYDAYIIRQWLEPKLVLSDAIREITGAHS
;
A
#
# COMPACT_ATOMS: atom_id res chain seq x y z
N MET A 1 -48.57 -23.27 25.59
CA MET A 1 -48.00 -23.11 24.21
C MET A 1 -47.30 -24.41 23.84
N GLN A 2 -47.72 -25.05 22.75
CA GLN A 2 -47.07 -26.29 22.31
C GLN A 2 -45.72 -25.95 21.66
N PRO A 3 -44.62 -26.67 21.94
CA PRO A 3 -43.33 -26.43 21.34
C PRO A 3 -43.39 -26.68 19.80
N ARG A 4 -42.89 -25.73 19.03
CA ARG A 4 -42.77 -25.91 17.57
C ARG A 4 -41.69 -26.96 17.30
N VAL A 5 -42.06 -27.99 16.57
CA VAL A 5 -41.19 -29.07 16.14
C VAL A 5 -40.61 -28.71 14.77
N TRP A 6 -39.28 -28.60 14.67
CA TRP A 6 -38.60 -28.38 13.42
C TRP A 6 -38.02 -29.68 12.87
N ARG A 7 -38.16 -29.87 11.56
CA ARG A 7 -37.60 -31.03 10.87
C ARG A 7 -36.24 -30.67 10.32
N SER A 8 -35.21 -31.36 10.71
CA SER A 8 -33.87 -31.20 10.14
C SER A 8 -33.88 -31.63 8.67
N ALA A 9 -33.46 -30.79 7.78
CA ALA A 9 -33.37 -31.04 6.33
C ALA A 9 -32.34 -32.13 5.98
N VAL A 10 -31.40 -32.44 6.89
CA VAL A 10 -30.28 -33.33 6.63
C VAL A 10 -30.53 -34.76 7.14
N THR A 11 -31.23 -34.93 8.23
CA THR A 11 -31.35 -36.26 8.88
C THR A 11 -32.78 -36.81 8.98
N GLY A 12 -33.79 -36.05 8.57
CA GLY A 12 -35.18 -36.45 8.68
C GLY A 12 -35.69 -36.69 10.11
N ARG A 13 -34.89 -36.39 11.12
CA ARG A 13 -35.26 -36.56 12.54
C ARG A 13 -35.84 -35.26 13.09
N TYR A 14 -36.90 -35.41 13.91
CA TYR A 14 -37.47 -34.29 14.64
C TYR A 14 -36.56 -33.94 15.81
N ASN A 15 -35.97 -32.75 15.80
CA ASN A 15 -35.26 -32.24 16.98
C ASN A 15 -36.28 -31.73 18.01
N ARG A 16 -36.40 -32.45 19.10
CA ARG A 16 -37.06 -31.95 20.31
C ARG A 16 -36.04 -31.10 21.06
N GLN A 17 -36.47 -29.93 21.45
CA GLN A 17 -35.79 -28.99 22.32
C GLN A 17 -35.00 -27.91 21.63
N VAL A 18 -35.70 -26.82 21.39
CA VAL A 18 -35.10 -25.52 21.63
C VAL A 18 -35.59 -25.15 23.04
N GLU A 19 -34.74 -25.31 24.02
CA GLU A 19 -35.05 -24.86 25.36
C GLU A 19 -35.24 -23.33 25.37
N PRO A 20 -36.23 -22.78 26.09
CA PRO A 20 -36.43 -21.31 26.12
C PRO A 20 -35.20 -20.56 26.63
N GLN A 21 -34.32 -21.19 27.38
CA GLN A 21 -33.05 -20.61 27.83
C GLN A 21 -32.04 -20.35 26.69
N VAL A 22 -32.09 -21.14 25.60
CA VAL A 22 -31.20 -20.91 24.42
C VAL A 22 -31.65 -19.67 23.67
N PHE A 23 -32.91 -19.35 23.65
CA PHE A 23 -33.43 -18.11 23.07
C PHE A 23 -33.09 -16.87 23.90
N GLU A 24 -33.13 -16.97 25.23
CA GLU A 24 -32.75 -15.86 26.10
C GLU A 24 -31.23 -15.58 26.04
N ALA A 25 -30.40 -16.64 25.89
CA ALA A 25 -28.95 -16.50 25.72
C ALA A 25 -28.54 -15.93 24.33
N GLN A 26 -29.46 -15.97 23.36
CA GLN A 26 -29.24 -15.38 22.01
C GLN A 26 -29.91 -14.02 21.82
N MET A 27 -30.53 -13.45 22.85
CA MET A 27 -30.99 -12.07 22.81
C MET A 27 -29.77 -11.15 22.78
N ILE A 28 -29.64 -10.39 21.69
CA ILE A 28 -28.64 -9.36 21.56
C ILE A 28 -28.80 -8.36 22.70
N GLN A 29 -27.79 -8.28 23.57
CA GLN A 29 -27.76 -7.30 24.66
C GLN A 29 -27.50 -5.90 24.09
N PRO A 30 -27.96 -4.82 24.76
CA PRO A 30 -27.65 -3.46 24.32
C PRO A 30 -26.15 -3.18 24.12
N GLY A 31 -25.27 -3.86 24.89
CA GLY A 31 -23.83 -3.80 24.72
C GLY A 31 -23.33 -4.48 23.44
N ASP A 32 -24.00 -5.54 23.00
CA ASP A 32 -23.66 -6.25 21.77
C ASP A 32 -24.03 -5.42 20.52
N ILE A 33 -25.11 -4.65 20.59
CA ILE A 33 -25.52 -3.74 19.51
C ILE A 33 -24.42 -2.69 19.25
N SER A 34 -23.83 -2.13 20.29
CA SER A 34 -22.78 -1.13 20.14
C SER A 34 -21.51 -1.68 19.49
N SER A 35 -21.18 -2.94 19.77
CA SER A 35 -20.05 -3.62 19.14
C SER A 35 -20.34 -3.98 17.67
N ILE A 36 -21.55 -4.40 17.36
CA ILE A 36 -22.00 -4.69 16.00
C ILE A 36 -21.99 -3.42 15.14
N GLU A 37 -22.48 -2.30 15.67
CA GLU A 37 -22.42 -1.01 14.98
C GLU A 37 -20.97 -0.58 14.68
N ALA A 38 -20.07 -0.72 15.65
CA ALA A 38 -18.66 -0.39 15.47
C ALA A 38 -18.00 -1.25 14.38
N VAL A 39 -18.29 -2.55 14.36
CA VAL A 39 -17.79 -3.48 13.32
C VAL A 39 -18.36 -3.13 11.95
N THR A 40 -19.65 -2.79 11.87
CA THR A 40 -20.28 -2.40 10.60
C THR A 40 -19.66 -1.14 10.05
N ILE A 41 -19.43 -0.13 10.89
CA ILE A 41 -18.74 1.10 10.50
C ILE A 41 -17.30 0.82 10.06
N LEU A 42 -16.59 -0.07 10.76
CA LEU A 42 -15.25 -0.48 10.36
C LEU A 42 -15.23 -1.10 8.97
N ASP A 43 -16.12 -2.04 8.70
CA ASP A 43 -16.22 -2.71 7.40
C ASP A 43 -16.53 -1.72 6.27
N GLU A 44 -17.40 -0.75 6.52
CA GLU A 44 -17.74 0.30 5.56
C GLU A 44 -16.54 1.22 5.30
N VAL A 45 -15.86 1.69 6.37
CA VAL A 45 -14.65 2.53 6.24
C VAL A 45 -13.54 1.79 5.48
N LEU A 46 -13.27 0.53 5.82
CA LEU A 46 -12.26 -0.27 5.11
C LEU A 46 -12.66 -0.53 3.65
N GLY A 47 -13.95 -0.77 3.40
CA GLY A 47 -14.49 -0.92 2.04
C GLY A 47 -14.25 0.32 1.18
N LEU A 48 -14.46 1.51 1.74
CA LEU A 48 -14.21 2.79 1.06
C LEU A 48 -12.70 3.13 0.97
N ALA A 49 -11.90 2.74 1.96
CA ALA A 49 -10.46 3.02 1.97
C ALA A 49 -9.67 2.15 0.99
N ARG A 50 -10.05 0.87 0.80
CA ARG A 50 -9.33 -0.09 -0.07
C ARG A 50 -8.95 0.44 -1.45
N PRO A 51 -9.85 1.07 -2.23
CA PRO A 51 -9.48 1.60 -3.54
C PRO A 51 -8.57 2.83 -3.48
N MET A 52 -8.40 3.45 -2.31
CA MET A 52 -7.58 4.64 -2.09
C MET A 52 -6.14 4.31 -1.69
N TYR A 53 -5.87 3.06 -1.31
CA TYR A 53 -4.52 2.57 -0.97
C TYR A 53 -3.69 2.36 -2.25
N LYS A 54 -3.10 3.44 -2.75
CA LYS A 54 -2.33 3.40 -4.00
C LYS A 54 -0.96 2.76 -3.81
N LEU A 55 -0.18 3.23 -2.83
CA LEU A 55 1.20 2.78 -2.61
C LEU A 55 1.28 1.36 -2.05
N ARG A 56 0.19 0.83 -1.49
CA ARG A 56 0.12 -0.57 -1.04
C ARG A 56 0.42 -1.58 -2.15
N GLN A 57 0.19 -1.21 -3.43
CA GLN A 57 0.41 -2.10 -4.58
C GLN A 57 1.89 -2.44 -4.82
N ILE A 58 2.79 -1.58 -4.36
CA ILE A 58 4.24 -1.78 -4.48
C ILE A 58 4.85 -2.48 -3.27
N CYS A 59 4.07 -2.69 -2.20
CA CYS A 59 4.51 -3.31 -0.96
C CYS A 59 4.15 -4.78 -0.92
N ARG A 60 5.05 -5.59 -0.35
CA ARG A 60 4.72 -6.95 0.09
C ARG A 60 4.08 -6.88 1.47
N LEU A 61 2.84 -7.36 1.58
CA LEU A 61 2.10 -7.37 2.85
C LEU A 61 2.53 -8.54 3.72
N VAL A 62 2.84 -8.27 4.99
CA VAL A 62 3.11 -9.27 6.03
C VAL A 62 2.19 -8.98 7.20
N ARG A 63 1.28 -9.91 7.47
CA ARG A 63 0.38 -9.81 8.63
C ARG A 63 1.11 -10.23 9.89
N MET A 64 0.92 -9.47 10.95
CA MET A 64 1.57 -9.66 12.24
C MET A 64 0.52 -9.74 13.35
N ASP A 65 0.66 -10.74 14.21
CA ASP A 65 -0.24 -10.93 15.36
C ASP A 65 0.26 -10.17 16.60
N SER A 66 1.51 -9.66 16.57
CA SER A 66 2.12 -8.87 17.63
C SER A 66 2.56 -7.52 17.13
N LEU A 67 2.61 -6.52 18.02
CA LEU A 67 3.04 -5.16 17.68
C LEU A 67 4.54 -5.09 17.34
N THR A 68 5.33 -6.04 17.80
CA THR A 68 6.74 -6.18 17.47
C THR A 68 6.97 -7.56 16.88
N ALA A 69 7.59 -7.61 15.72
CA ALA A 69 7.92 -8.88 15.06
C ALA A 69 9.26 -8.78 14.34
N ASN A 70 9.95 -9.90 14.24
CA ASN A 70 11.15 -10.02 13.43
C ASN A 70 10.84 -10.88 12.20
N VAL A 71 11.19 -10.36 11.03
CA VAL A 71 11.07 -11.08 9.77
C VAL A 71 12.48 -11.36 9.24
N ASP A 72 12.77 -12.62 9.02
CA ASP A 72 14.05 -13.02 8.43
C ASP A 72 13.89 -13.06 6.91
N ILE A 73 14.73 -12.34 6.20
CA ILE A 73 14.70 -12.21 4.74
C ILE A 73 15.96 -12.84 4.18
N ALA A 74 15.78 -13.81 3.27
CA ALA A 74 16.88 -14.47 2.61
C ALA A 74 17.55 -13.53 1.61
N THR A 75 18.87 -13.45 1.65
CA THR A 75 19.67 -12.77 0.65
C THR A 75 19.86 -13.68 -0.57
N LYS A 76 20.18 -13.08 -1.71
CA LYS A 76 20.34 -13.79 -2.98
C LYS A 76 21.41 -14.90 -2.89
N LEU A 77 21.05 -16.10 -3.33
CA LEU A 77 22.00 -17.21 -3.49
C LEU A 77 22.92 -16.92 -4.69
N THR A 78 24.23 -17.12 -4.50
CA THR A 78 25.21 -17.02 -5.57
C THR A 78 25.52 -18.41 -6.09
N GLY A 79 25.19 -18.70 -7.35
CA GLY A 79 25.52 -19.97 -8.00
C GLY A 79 26.89 -19.92 -8.68
N GLN A 80 27.53 -21.07 -8.81
CA GLN A 80 28.77 -21.24 -9.57
C GLN A 80 28.46 -21.81 -10.95
N GLU A 81 28.89 -21.12 -12.01
CA GLU A 81 28.70 -21.58 -13.39
C GLU A 81 29.88 -22.42 -13.90
N LYS A 82 29.59 -23.36 -14.80
CA LYS A 82 30.58 -24.12 -15.56
C LYS A 82 31.61 -24.85 -14.68
N VAL A 83 31.18 -25.48 -13.58
CA VAL A 83 32.05 -26.28 -12.73
C VAL A 83 32.59 -27.47 -13.55
N PRO A 84 33.92 -27.62 -13.69
CA PRO A 84 34.49 -28.75 -14.42
C PRO A 84 34.16 -30.09 -13.75
N PRO A 85 34.07 -31.20 -14.53
CA PRO A 85 33.88 -32.52 -13.94
C PRO A 85 35.00 -32.84 -12.98
N LEU A 86 34.66 -33.47 -11.84
CA LEU A 86 35.57 -33.85 -10.74
C LEU A 86 36.12 -32.67 -9.90
N VAL A 87 35.62 -31.49 -10.09
CA VAL A 87 35.90 -30.34 -9.20
C VAL A 87 34.71 -30.16 -8.26
N GLU A 88 35.00 -30.01 -6.97
CA GLU A 88 34.01 -29.75 -5.94
C GLU A 88 33.46 -28.33 -6.13
N ALA A 89 32.14 -28.17 -6.21
CA ALA A 89 31.50 -26.86 -6.30
C ALA A 89 31.61 -26.14 -4.95
N GLU A 90 31.86 -24.86 -4.98
CA GLU A 90 31.84 -24.03 -3.76
C GLU A 90 30.43 -24.01 -3.18
N LEU A 91 30.33 -24.29 -1.89
CA LEU A 91 29.08 -24.19 -1.15
C LEU A 91 28.79 -22.73 -0.87
N SER A 92 27.82 -22.18 -1.57
CA SER A 92 27.26 -20.87 -1.20
C SER A 92 26.01 -21.06 -0.33
N ALA A 93 26.01 -20.47 0.84
CA ALA A 93 24.85 -20.48 1.73
C ALA A 93 24.10 -19.15 1.61
N GLU A 94 22.77 -19.22 1.59
CA GLU A 94 21.96 -18.01 1.77
C GLU A 94 22.22 -17.43 3.14
N SER A 95 22.44 -16.13 3.22
CA SER A 95 22.45 -15.41 4.47
C SER A 95 21.07 -14.79 4.73
N TYR A 96 20.68 -14.79 6.00
CA TYR A 96 19.39 -14.20 6.41
C TYR A 96 19.66 -12.88 7.11
N ALA A 97 19.04 -11.82 6.60
CA ALA A 97 18.99 -10.52 7.28
C ALA A 97 17.73 -10.46 8.13
N ARG A 98 17.89 -10.17 9.41
CA ARG A 98 16.77 -9.98 10.32
C ARG A 98 16.32 -8.53 10.31
N VAL A 99 15.05 -8.31 9.97
CA VAL A 99 14.42 -7.00 9.99
C VAL A 99 13.37 -6.99 11.11
N SER A 100 13.52 -6.06 12.06
CA SER A 100 12.55 -5.85 13.13
C SER A 100 11.48 -4.86 12.68
N PHE A 101 10.23 -5.18 12.95
CA PHE A 101 9.08 -4.30 12.75
C PHE A 101 8.50 -3.92 14.10
N ASP A 102 8.22 -2.63 14.28
CA ASP A 102 7.57 -2.04 15.45
C ASP A 102 6.33 -1.28 14.98
N LEU A 103 5.17 -1.94 14.99
CA LEU A 103 3.95 -1.41 14.42
C LEU A 103 3.46 -0.15 15.13
N TRP A 104 3.27 0.91 14.38
CA TRP A 104 2.71 2.17 14.86
C TRP A 104 1.21 2.25 14.64
N LYS A 105 0.52 2.91 15.56
CA LYS A 105 -0.93 3.02 15.54
C LYS A 105 -1.39 4.25 14.77
N ASN A 106 -2.12 4.06 13.69
CA ASN A 106 -2.91 5.09 13.02
C ASN A 106 -4.32 5.11 13.61
N VAL A 107 -4.85 6.29 13.83
CA VAL A 107 -6.17 6.46 14.43
C VAL A 107 -7.00 7.43 13.59
N ALA A 108 -8.18 6.98 13.20
CA ALA A 108 -9.23 7.85 12.68
C ALA A 108 -10.35 7.96 13.71
N HIS A 109 -10.78 9.17 14.01
CA HIS A 109 -11.76 9.46 15.04
C HIS A 109 -12.97 10.16 14.44
N ILE A 110 -14.13 9.56 14.56
CA ILE A 110 -15.41 10.10 14.13
C ILE A 110 -16.19 10.48 15.39
N ALA A 111 -16.52 11.76 15.57
CA ALA A 111 -17.33 12.23 16.68
C ALA A 111 -18.60 12.89 16.15
N LEU A 112 -19.75 12.46 16.66
CA LEU A 112 -21.07 12.93 16.26
C LEU A 112 -21.83 13.45 17.47
N SER A 113 -22.15 14.74 17.50
CA SER A 113 -22.99 15.28 18.56
C SER A 113 -24.47 14.90 18.35
N ASP A 114 -25.18 14.65 19.45
CA ASP A 114 -26.61 14.34 19.43
C ASP A 114 -27.44 15.42 18.71
N GLU A 115 -27.00 16.66 18.80
CA GLU A 115 -27.65 17.80 18.16
C GLU A 115 -27.44 17.80 16.64
N ALA A 116 -26.22 17.45 16.19
CA ALA A 116 -25.91 17.34 14.78
C ALA A 116 -26.74 16.24 14.12
N VAL A 117 -26.84 15.08 14.75
CA VAL A 117 -27.62 13.93 14.25
C VAL A 117 -29.12 14.28 14.19
N LYS A 118 -29.67 14.96 15.21
CA LYS A 118 -31.09 15.33 15.26
C LYS A 118 -31.48 16.44 14.30
N LYS A 119 -30.56 17.36 13.97
CA LYS A 119 -30.83 18.52 13.10
C LYS A 119 -30.38 18.33 11.67
N ALA A 120 -29.68 17.26 11.37
CA ALA A 120 -29.14 17.02 10.05
C ALA A 120 -30.24 16.76 9.02
N ALA A 121 -30.15 17.46 7.90
CA ALA A 121 -30.96 17.18 6.71
C ALA A 121 -30.32 16.09 5.81
N HIS A 122 -29.09 15.68 6.12
CA HIS A 122 -28.30 14.75 5.33
C HIS A 122 -27.68 13.67 6.23
N ASP A 123 -27.24 12.59 5.63
CA ASP A 123 -26.50 11.52 6.31
C ASP A 123 -25.09 11.99 6.70
N ILE A 124 -24.99 12.57 7.91
CA ILE A 124 -23.71 13.05 8.45
C ILE A 124 -22.77 11.87 8.76
N LEU A 125 -23.30 10.73 9.21
CA LEU A 125 -22.49 9.56 9.53
C LEU A 125 -21.76 9.06 8.29
N GLY A 126 -22.46 8.88 7.16
CA GLY A 126 -21.85 8.44 5.90
C GLY A 126 -20.74 9.38 5.39
N LEU A 127 -20.91 10.70 5.58
CA LEU A 127 -19.88 11.69 5.24
C LEU A 127 -18.63 11.50 6.12
N HIS A 128 -18.78 11.37 7.42
CA HIS A 128 -17.65 11.16 8.34
C HIS A 128 -16.96 9.81 8.14
N VAL A 129 -17.72 8.77 7.81
CA VAL A 129 -17.17 7.45 7.43
C VAL A 129 -16.30 7.57 6.19
N SER A 130 -16.77 8.29 5.17
CA SER A 130 -16.00 8.55 3.95
C SER A 130 -14.72 9.36 4.22
N ASP A 131 -14.79 10.36 5.08
CA ASP A 131 -13.64 11.18 5.45
C ASP A 131 -12.62 10.39 6.29
N ALA A 132 -13.08 9.53 7.21
CA ALA A 132 -12.22 8.62 7.97
C ALA A 132 -11.48 7.63 7.04
N ALA A 133 -12.17 7.10 6.03
CA ALA A 133 -11.58 6.23 5.03
C ALA A 133 -10.47 6.91 4.22
N ARG A 134 -10.70 8.15 3.80
CA ARG A 134 -9.70 8.97 3.10
C ARG A 134 -8.49 9.25 3.99
N GLU A 135 -8.72 9.57 5.25
CA GLU A 135 -7.63 9.90 6.18
C GLU A 135 -6.77 8.68 6.51
N LEU A 136 -7.37 7.51 6.74
CA LEU A 136 -6.62 6.26 6.92
C LEU A 136 -5.76 5.93 5.71
N SER A 137 -6.34 6.04 4.51
CA SER A 137 -5.59 5.78 3.27
C SER A 137 -4.47 6.80 3.04
N ARG A 138 -4.70 8.07 3.38
CA ARG A 138 -3.69 9.12 3.31
C ARG A 138 -2.54 8.86 4.28
N MET A 139 -2.83 8.46 5.52
CA MET A 139 -1.82 8.13 6.52
C MET A 139 -0.96 6.95 6.07
N GLU A 140 -1.56 5.87 5.56
CA GLU A 140 -0.83 4.71 5.05
C GLU A 140 0.04 5.08 3.85
N ASN A 141 -0.52 5.73 2.82
CA ASN A 141 0.25 6.17 1.66
C ASN A 141 1.41 7.09 2.05
N LYS A 142 1.20 8.00 3.01
CA LYS A 142 2.24 8.88 3.51
C LYS A 142 3.38 8.11 4.18
N GLN A 143 3.06 7.16 5.06
CA GLN A 143 4.08 6.36 5.76
C GLN A 143 4.89 5.50 4.78
N ILE A 144 4.23 4.89 3.77
CA ILE A 144 4.93 4.15 2.72
C ILE A 144 5.85 5.08 1.91
N ALA A 145 5.38 6.29 1.59
CA ALA A 145 6.16 7.26 0.84
C ALA A 145 7.38 7.79 1.63
N GLU A 146 7.27 7.89 2.94
CA GLU A 146 8.38 8.31 3.83
C GLU A 146 9.51 7.27 3.89
N GLU A 147 9.24 6.01 3.56
CA GLU A 147 10.26 4.96 3.48
C GLU A 147 11.04 4.96 2.16
N LEU A 148 10.48 5.50 1.07
CA LEU A 148 11.13 5.50 -0.24
C LEU A 148 12.51 6.18 -0.26
N PRO A 149 12.72 7.34 0.40
CA PRO A 149 14.02 8.01 0.46
C PRO A 149 15.10 7.22 1.24
N SER A 150 14.72 6.14 1.93
CA SER A 150 15.68 5.22 2.56
C SER A 150 16.47 4.38 1.53
N ALA A 151 16.13 4.50 0.24
CA ALA A 151 16.90 3.92 -0.86
C ALA A 151 18.32 4.48 -0.87
N THR A 152 19.31 3.60 -0.70
CA THR A 152 20.73 4.00 -0.68
C THR A 152 21.32 4.18 -2.07
N ASP A 153 20.69 3.60 -3.10
CA ASP A 153 21.13 3.69 -4.49
C ASP A 153 20.43 4.88 -5.15
N GLN A 154 21.21 5.92 -5.39
CA GLN A 154 20.73 7.18 -5.96
C GLN A 154 21.48 7.51 -7.25
N ALA A 155 20.77 8.10 -8.22
CA ALA A 155 21.33 8.71 -9.40
C ALA A 155 20.92 10.18 -9.46
N ALA A 156 21.83 11.05 -9.83
CA ALA A 156 21.47 12.41 -10.17
C ALA A 156 20.78 12.40 -11.53
N GLY A 157 19.52 12.83 -11.57
CA GLY A 157 18.80 13.07 -12.82
C GLY A 157 18.96 14.53 -13.26
N GLY A 158 18.71 14.78 -14.53
CA GLY A 158 18.54 16.15 -15.02
C GLY A 158 17.16 16.68 -14.67
N ALA A 159 16.99 17.98 -14.51
CA ALA A 159 15.68 18.59 -14.30
C ALA A 159 14.81 18.43 -15.56
N TRP A 160 13.85 17.52 -15.53
CA TRP A 160 13.01 17.15 -16.69
C TRP A 160 12.08 18.27 -17.16
N ASP A 161 11.82 19.24 -16.27
CA ASP A 161 11.03 20.44 -16.56
C ASP A 161 11.85 21.61 -17.13
N ALA A 162 13.18 21.52 -17.10
CA ALA A 162 14.03 22.59 -17.63
C ALA A 162 13.97 22.63 -19.16
N MET A 163 13.42 23.73 -19.69
CA MET A 163 13.43 24.01 -21.11
C MET A 163 14.83 24.51 -21.51
N THR A 164 15.70 23.62 -21.92
CA THR A 164 16.96 24.01 -22.58
C THR A 164 16.82 23.92 -24.08
N THR A 165 17.15 24.98 -24.77
CA THR A 165 17.22 25.03 -26.24
C THR A 165 18.69 25.31 -26.66
N PRO A 166 19.36 24.39 -27.35
CA PRO A 166 18.98 23.04 -27.74
C PRO A 166 18.87 22.10 -26.53
N PRO A 167 18.11 21.00 -26.64
CA PRO A 167 17.97 20.08 -25.54
C PRO A 167 19.33 19.59 -25.10
N ASN A 168 19.65 19.83 -23.85
CA ASN A 168 20.87 19.31 -23.22
C ASN A 168 20.64 17.84 -22.97
N SER A 169 21.60 16.97 -23.24
CA SER A 169 21.51 15.55 -22.97
C SER A 169 21.18 15.25 -21.49
N ASP A 170 21.56 16.17 -20.60
CA ASP A 170 21.42 16.04 -19.16
C ASP A 170 19.95 16.10 -18.66
N ASN A 171 19.00 16.51 -19.53
CA ASN A 171 17.58 16.64 -19.16
C ASN A 171 16.70 15.58 -19.87
N ASN A 172 17.26 14.43 -20.20
CA ASN A 172 16.57 13.36 -20.88
C ASN A 172 15.96 12.33 -19.88
N PRO A 173 14.64 12.36 -19.63
CA PRO A 173 14.01 11.47 -18.67
C PRO A 173 14.17 9.99 -19.01
N PHE A 174 14.20 9.64 -20.31
CA PHE A 174 14.37 8.25 -20.72
C PHE A 174 15.77 7.72 -20.46
N GLU A 175 16.79 8.54 -20.63
CA GLU A 175 18.17 8.16 -20.35
C GLU A 175 18.36 7.92 -18.86
N ASP A 176 17.83 8.80 -18.01
CA ASP A 176 17.85 8.65 -16.56
C ASP A 176 17.13 7.36 -16.11
N ILE A 177 15.94 7.11 -16.67
CA ILE A 177 15.17 5.91 -16.38
C ILE A 177 15.88 4.64 -16.87
N LEU A 178 16.42 4.65 -18.10
CA LEU A 178 17.15 3.51 -18.65
C LEU A 178 18.41 3.18 -17.84
N THR A 179 19.15 4.21 -17.42
CA THR A 179 20.33 4.03 -16.55
C THR A 179 19.95 3.46 -15.19
N ALA A 180 18.82 3.88 -14.65
CA ALA A 180 18.33 3.33 -13.40
C ALA A 180 17.85 1.89 -13.56
N LEU A 181 17.14 1.56 -14.65
CA LEU A 181 16.72 0.20 -14.98
C LEU A 181 17.91 -0.73 -15.18
N GLU A 182 18.93 -0.30 -15.95
CA GLU A 182 20.16 -1.06 -16.18
C GLU A 182 20.86 -1.40 -14.87
N THR A 183 20.91 -0.45 -13.93
CA THR A 183 21.57 -0.66 -12.63
C THR A 183 20.82 -1.68 -11.78
N ILE A 184 19.49 -1.60 -11.70
CA ILE A 184 18.67 -2.55 -10.93
C ILE A 184 18.71 -3.93 -11.57
N ASP A 185 18.63 -4.01 -12.91
CA ASP A 185 18.69 -5.24 -13.67
C ASP A 185 20.08 -5.91 -13.55
N GLY A 186 21.16 -5.11 -13.56
CA GLY A 186 22.53 -5.58 -13.34
C GLY A 186 22.71 -6.24 -11.97
N LYS A 187 21.92 -5.83 -10.96
CA LYS A 187 21.85 -6.50 -9.66
C LYS A 187 20.94 -7.76 -9.67
N GLY A 188 20.27 -8.02 -10.80
CA GLY A 188 19.41 -9.18 -11.04
C GLY A 188 17.99 -9.03 -10.51
N TYR A 189 17.48 -7.80 -10.40
CA TYR A 189 16.12 -7.50 -9.99
C TYR A 189 15.43 -6.71 -11.11
N PRO A 190 14.54 -7.33 -11.93
CA PRO A 190 13.87 -6.61 -12.99
C PRO A 190 12.92 -5.55 -12.40
N ALA A 191 13.17 -4.28 -12.71
CA ALA A 191 12.31 -3.20 -12.25
C ALA A 191 11.02 -3.15 -13.10
N ASN A 192 9.88 -3.09 -12.42
CA ASN A 192 8.56 -3.11 -13.02
C ASN A 192 7.65 -1.96 -12.56
N TRP A 193 8.07 -1.17 -11.59
CA TRP A 193 7.34 -0.02 -11.10
C TRP A 193 8.19 1.24 -11.07
N SER A 194 7.54 2.36 -11.38
CA SER A 194 8.06 3.71 -11.21
C SER A 194 7.10 4.50 -10.33
N VAL A 195 7.59 5.06 -9.25
CA VAL A 195 6.81 5.85 -8.30
C VAL A 195 7.27 7.28 -8.35
N MET A 196 6.37 8.21 -8.55
CA MET A 196 6.72 9.62 -8.67
C MET A 196 5.62 10.56 -8.18
N ALA A 197 6.03 11.77 -7.80
CA ALA A 197 5.11 12.84 -7.45
C ALA A 197 4.39 13.38 -8.71
N PRO A 198 3.20 13.99 -8.58
CA PRO A 198 2.49 14.58 -9.73
C PRO A 198 3.27 15.64 -10.46
N LYS A 199 4.17 16.38 -9.80
CA LYS A 199 5.06 17.37 -10.42
C LYS A 199 6.03 16.71 -11.38
N VAL A 200 6.71 15.65 -10.92
CA VAL A 200 7.67 14.88 -11.71
C VAL A 200 6.97 14.21 -12.89
N TRP A 201 5.78 13.63 -12.67
CA TRP A 201 4.99 13.06 -13.76
C TRP A 201 4.60 14.09 -14.82
N LYS A 202 4.19 15.30 -14.38
CA LYS A 202 3.94 16.40 -15.31
C LYS A 202 5.19 16.76 -16.11
N ALA A 203 6.34 16.91 -15.44
CA ALA A 203 7.63 17.22 -16.10
C ALA A 203 7.99 16.13 -17.13
N PHE A 204 7.84 14.85 -16.76
CA PHE A 204 8.06 13.71 -17.64
C PHE A 204 7.22 13.80 -18.92
N ILE A 205 5.90 13.95 -18.83
CA ILE A 205 5.00 13.98 -20.01
C ILE A 205 5.23 15.22 -20.86
N THR A 206 5.56 16.35 -20.25
CA THR A 206 5.74 17.61 -20.99
C THR A 206 7.11 17.75 -21.62
N ASN A 207 8.08 16.91 -21.27
CA ASN A 207 9.43 16.92 -21.80
C ASN A 207 9.43 16.69 -23.32
N SER A 208 10.30 17.40 -24.04
CA SER A 208 10.40 17.34 -25.51
C SER A 208 10.86 15.96 -26.00
N PHE A 209 11.85 15.37 -25.34
CA PHE A 209 12.37 14.04 -25.69
C PHE A 209 11.28 12.96 -25.59
N VAL A 210 10.46 13.00 -24.51
CA VAL A 210 9.35 12.06 -24.34
C VAL A 210 8.35 12.21 -25.47
N LYS A 211 7.98 13.44 -25.83
CA LYS A 211 7.06 13.71 -26.94
C LYS A 211 7.60 13.22 -28.28
N GLU A 212 8.88 13.47 -28.57
CA GLU A 212 9.53 13.03 -29.81
C GLU A 212 9.55 11.50 -29.92
N LEU A 213 9.92 10.78 -28.87
CA LEU A 213 9.93 9.31 -28.86
C LEU A 213 8.53 8.70 -28.97
N VAL A 214 7.53 9.33 -28.36
CA VAL A 214 6.13 8.91 -28.52
C VAL A 214 5.64 9.19 -29.96
N HIS A 215 5.97 10.33 -30.53
CA HIS A 215 5.63 10.65 -31.93
C HIS A 215 6.33 9.72 -32.94
N ALA A 216 7.57 9.34 -32.65
CA ALA A 216 8.31 8.36 -33.46
C ALA A 216 7.80 6.92 -33.28
N GLY A 217 6.88 6.67 -32.35
CA GLY A 217 6.34 5.34 -32.05
C GLY A 217 7.32 4.40 -31.36
N ILE A 218 8.45 4.92 -30.87
CA ILE A 218 9.50 4.17 -30.16
C ILE A 218 9.06 3.92 -28.71
N ALA A 219 8.48 4.92 -28.06
CA ALA A 219 7.92 4.80 -26.73
C ALA A 219 6.39 4.83 -26.79
N ARG A 220 5.74 4.06 -25.93
CA ARG A 220 4.28 4.08 -25.77
C ARG A 220 3.94 4.49 -24.34
N LEU A 221 3.14 5.53 -24.22
CA LEU A 221 2.49 5.89 -22.98
C LEU A 221 1.11 5.25 -22.98
N GLY A 222 0.82 4.45 -21.97
CA GLY A 222 -0.50 3.84 -21.79
C GLY A 222 -1.58 4.93 -21.69
N ALA A 223 -2.70 4.73 -22.38
CA ALA A 223 -3.69 5.78 -22.66
C ALA A 223 -4.36 6.41 -21.42
N LEU A 224 -4.28 5.83 -20.23
CA LEU A 224 -4.79 6.36 -18.95
C LEU A 224 -4.19 5.64 -17.74
N GLY A 225 -3.35 4.62 -17.96
CA GLY A 225 -2.97 3.67 -16.92
C GLY A 225 -1.61 3.91 -16.26
N GLY A 226 -0.88 4.96 -16.65
CA GLY A 226 0.43 5.16 -16.06
C GLY A 226 1.40 4.01 -16.37
N GLU A 227 1.36 3.45 -17.57
CA GLU A 227 2.35 2.49 -18.05
C GLU A 227 3.14 3.13 -19.18
N PHE A 228 4.46 2.94 -19.17
CA PHE A 228 5.27 3.24 -20.34
C PHE A 228 6.06 2.00 -20.76
N SER A 229 6.19 1.84 -22.07
CA SER A 229 6.90 0.73 -22.66
C SER A 229 8.06 1.27 -23.48
N LEU A 230 9.25 0.76 -23.20
CA LEU A 230 10.46 1.01 -23.95
C LEU A 230 10.90 -0.25 -24.69
N PRO A 231 11.47 -0.15 -25.91
CA PRO A 231 12.03 -1.31 -26.60
C PRO A 231 13.10 -1.99 -25.74
N GLY A 232 12.94 -3.31 -25.53
CA GLY A 232 13.89 -4.10 -24.75
C GLY A 232 13.59 -4.19 -23.27
N TYR A 233 12.70 -3.34 -22.73
CA TYR A 233 12.27 -3.42 -21.33
C TYR A 233 10.79 -3.74 -21.23
N PRO A 234 10.40 -4.58 -20.25
CA PRO A 234 8.97 -4.85 -19.99
C PRO A 234 8.24 -3.56 -19.61
N ASN A 235 6.93 -3.58 -19.74
CA ASN A 235 6.10 -2.44 -19.37
C ASN A 235 6.34 -2.02 -17.92
N VAL A 236 6.80 -0.80 -17.72
CA VAL A 236 6.97 -0.20 -16.40
C VAL A 236 5.68 0.51 -16.02
N ARG A 237 5.10 0.12 -14.91
CA ARG A 237 3.90 0.76 -14.37
C ARG A 237 4.27 2.01 -13.61
N VAL A 238 3.58 3.10 -13.88
CA VAL A 238 3.79 4.37 -13.19
C VAL A 238 2.72 4.57 -12.13
N LEU A 239 3.16 4.78 -10.92
CA LEU A 239 2.30 5.13 -9.80
C LEU A 239 2.54 6.59 -9.43
N VAL A 240 1.49 7.40 -9.53
CA VAL A 240 1.56 8.82 -9.19
C VAL A 240 0.78 9.08 -7.92
N ASP A 241 1.48 9.58 -6.90
CA ASP A 241 0.86 9.95 -5.64
C ASP A 241 1.43 11.24 -5.05
N HIS A 242 0.55 12.04 -4.42
CA HIS A 242 0.94 13.29 -3.76
C HIS A 242 1.76 13.10 -2.48
N SER A 243 1.72 11.91 -1.90
CA SER A 243 2.43 11.61 -0.66
C SER A 243 3.92 11.38 -0.88
N VAL A 244 4.36 11.20 -2.13
CA VAL A 244 5.77 10.94 -2.47
C VAL A 244 6.64 12.14 -2.09
N THR A 245 7.66 11.88 -1.27
CA THR A 245 8.62 12.86 -0.79
C THR A 245 10.05 12.32 -0.96
N PRO A 246 11.00 13.13 -1.44
CA PRO A 246 10.84 14.47 -1.98
C PRO A 246 10.01 14.48 -3.27
N ASP A 247 9.25 15.54 -3.48
CA ASP A 247 8.36 15.71 -4.64
C ASP A 247 9.10 15.99 -5.96
N THR A 248 10.44 15.99 -5.91
CA THR A 248 11.37 16.20 -7.02
C THR A 248 12.04 14.91 -7.48
N SER A 249 11.79 13.80 -6.79
CA SER A 249 12.44 12.51 -7.08
C SER A 249 11.50 11.53 -7.78
N CYS A 250 12.10 10.60 -8.53
CA CYS A 250 11.44 9.45 -9.13
C CYS A 250 12.09 8.17 -8.58
N TYR A 251 11.28 7.20 -8.17
CA TYR A 251 11.73 5.92 -7.67
C TYR A 251 11.41 4.82 -8.66
N LEU A 252 12.42 4.04 -9.03
CA LEU A 252 12.26 2.81 -9.82
C LEU A 252 12.49 1.62 -8.91
N MET A 253 11.63 0.62 -8.99
CA MET A 253 11.71 -0.54 -8.11
C MET A 253 11.22 -1.82 -8.76
N SER A 254 11.67 -2.94 -8.19
CA SER A 254 11.17 -4.27 -8.49
C SER A 254 10.22 -4.73 -7.38
N THR A 255 9.02 -5.17 -7.76
CA THR A 255 8.10 -5.82 -6.81
C THR A 255 8.20 -7.34 -6.83
N GLU A 256 8.98 -7.92 -7.74
CA GLU A 256 9.27 -9.35 -7.74
C GLU A 256 10.16 -9.72 -6.54
N ALA A 257 11.10 -8.83 -6.20
CA ALA A 257 11.83 -8.90 -4.95
C ALA A 257 11.08 -8.11 -3.85
N PRO A 258 11.06 -8.59 -2.61
CA PRO A 258 10.38 -7.89 -1.51
C PRO A 258 11.21 -6.67 -1.05
N CYS A 259 11.36 -5.67 -1.93
CA CYS A 259 12.13 -4.47 -1.60
C CYS A 259 11.43 -3.64 -0.50
N LEU A 260 10.13 -3.47 -0.61
CA LEU A 260 9.32 -2.74 0.36
C LEU A 260 8.31 -3.68 0.99
N VAL A 261 8.36 -3.80 2.31
CA VAL A 261 7.49 -4.68 3.08
C VAL A 261 6.63 -3.82 3.99
N LEU A 262 5.32 -4.06 3.96
CA LEU A 262 4.37 -3.43 4.87
C LEU A 262 3.94 -4.45 5.93
N GLY A 263 4.37 -4.24 7.17
CA GLY A 263 3.87 -4.94 8.33
C GLY A 263 2.47 -4.43 8.67
N GLU A 264 1.49 -5.31 8.72
CA GLU A 264 0.09 -4.99 9.03
C GLU A 264 -0.33 -5.76 10.27
N GLY A 265 -0.73 -5.03 11.31
CA GLY A 265 -1.34 -5.56 12.51
C GLY A 265 -2.86 -5.60 12.41
N PRO A 266 -3.54 -5.92 13.53
CA PRO A 266 -5.01 -5.93 13.57
C PRO A 266 -5.58 -4.53 13.32
N THR A 267 -6.74 -4.47 12.69
CA THR A 267 -7.53 -3.24 12.59
C THR A 267 -8.74 -3.39 13.49
N GLU A 268 -8.95 -2.42 14.36
CA GLU A 268 -9.99 -2.44 15.38
C GLU A 268 -10.85 -1.20 15.33
N ALA A 269 -12.14 -1.34 15.62
CA ALA A 269 -13.04 -0.23 15.89
C ALA A 269 -13.60 -0.32 17.29
N ALA A 270 -13.74 0.84 17.92
CA ALA A 270 -14.38 0.96 19.22
C ALA A 270 -15.34 2.17 19.19
N ARG A 271 -16.50 2.00 19.83
CA ARG A 271 -17.45 3.08 20.11
C ARG A 271 -17.35 3.48 21.56
N PHE A 272 -17.40 4.75 21.84
CA PHE A 272 -17.67 5.25 23.16
C PHE A 272 -18.65 6.43 23.11
N ARG A 273 -19.44 6.60 24.18
CA ARG A 273 -20.35 7.71 24.33
C ARG A 273 -19.91 8.57 25.51
N ASP A 274 -19.85 9.87 25.28
CA ASP A 274 -19.69 10.83 26.36
C ASP A 274 -21.03 11.49 26.67
N GLU A 275 -21.68 11.00 27.74
CA GLU A 275 -22.97 11.51 28.20
C GLU A 275 -22.91 12.97 28.71
N LYS A 276 -21.74 13.41 29.19
CA LYS A 276 -21.58 14.79 29.69
C LYS A 276 -21.50 15.81 28.55
N ALA A 277 -20.87 15.44 27.47
CA ALA A 277 -20.71 16.27 26.30
C ALA A 277 -21.78 15.99 25.22
N GLY A 278 -22.58 14.92 25.35
CA GLY A 278 -23.69 14.60 24.45
C GLY A 278 -23.22 14.24 23.05
N TYR A 279 -22.19 13.38 22.91
CA TYR A 279 -21.75 12.89 21.62
C TYR A 279 -21.42 11.39 21.64
N ASP A 280 -21.61 10.76 20.49
CA ASP A 280 -21.12 9.44 20.18
C ASP A 280 -19.82 9.52 19.38
N ALA A 281 -18.83 8.71 19.75
CA ALA A 281 -17.57 8.65 19.05
C ALA A 281 -17.20 7.24 18.62
N TYR A 282 -16.70 7.13 17.39
CA TYR A 282 -16.16 5.91 16.82
C TYR A 282 -14.67 6.11 16.58
N ILE A 283 -13.85 5.20 17.09
CA ILE A 283 -12.39 5.22 16.94
C ILE A 283 -11.99 4.01 16.13
N ILE A 284 -11.38 4.24 14.97
CA ILE A 284 -10.79 3.19 14.14
C ILE A 284 -9.29 3.24 14.34
N ARG A 285 -8.71 2.09 14.65
CA ARG A 285 -7.28 1.92 14.92
C ARG A 285 -6.72 0.92 13.92
N GLN A 286 -5.63 1.29 13.27
CA GLN A 286 -4.88 0.44 12.37
C GLN A 286 -3.42 0.48 12.79
N TRP A 287 -2.77 -0.68 12.92
CA TRP A 287 -1.34 -0.76 13.19
C TRP A 287 -0.62 -1.18 11.94
N LEU A 288 0.36 -0.40 11.54
CA LEU A 288 1.19 -0.71 10.37
C LEU A 288 2.59 -0.09 10.49
N GLU A 289 3.53 -0.68 9.78
CA GLU A 289 4.87 -0.16 9.58
C GLU A 289 5.36 -0.59 8.19
N PRO A 290 5.59 0.35 7.27
CA PRO A 290 6.34 0.09 6.05
C PRO A 290 7.84 0.07 6.37
N LYS A 291 8.59 -0.80 5.65
CA LYS A 291 10.03 -0.85 5.79
C LYS A 291 10.70 -1.23 4.48
N LEU A 292 11.73 -0.47 4.11
CA LEU A 292 12.60 -0.83 3.01
C LEU A 292 13.56 -1.92 3.49
N VAL A 293 13.48 -3.08 2.84
CA VAL A 293 14.22 -4.27 3.25
C VAL A 293 15.36 -4.57 2.30
N LEU A 294 15.12 -4.38 1.00
CA LEU A 294 16.10 -4.68 -0.04
C LEU A 294 16.38 -3.41 -0.86
N SER A 295 17.43 -2.68 -0.46
CA SER A 295 17.83 -1.44 -1.14
C SER A 295 18.35 -1.66 -2.55
N ASP A 296 18.84 -2.86 -2.90
CA ASP A 296 19.35 -3.17 -4.24
C ASP A 296 18.27 -3.29 -5.31
N ALA A 297 17.01 -3.50 -4.91
CA ALA A 297 15.87 -3.63 -5.80
C ALA A 297 15.11 -2.31 -6.03
N ILE A 298 15.61 -1.21 -5.49
CA ILE A 298 15.05 0.15 -5.65
C ILE A 298 16.17 1.13 -5.95
N ARG A 299 15.89 2.12 -6.81
CA ARG A 299 16.78 3.23 -7.11
C ARG A 299 16.02 4.54 -7.17
N GLU A 300 16.59 5.55 -6.56
CA GLU A 300 16.09 6.93 -6.60
C GLU A 300 16.78 7.72 -7.72
N ILE A 301 16.00 8.41 -8.53
CA ILE A 301 16.48 9.44 -9.46
C ILE A 301 16.18 10.78 -8.79
N THR A 302 17.23 11.46 -8.31
CA THR A 302 17.12 12.74 -7.61
C THR A 302 17.12 13.90 -8.58
N GLY A 303 16.39 14.98 -8.28
CA GLY A 303 16.40 16.19 -9.10
C GLY A 303 15.66 16.09 -10.44
N ALA A 304 14.75 15.12 -10.58
CA ALA A 304 13.92 14.97 -11.77
C ALA A 304 12.98 16.17 -12.02
N HIS A 305 12.79 17.05 -11.05
CA HIS A 305 12.11 18.34 -11.15
C HIS A 305 12.94 19.41 -10.43
N SER A 306 13.05 20.60 -11.01
CA SER A 306 13.77 21.76 -10.43
C SER A 306 13.00 22.46 -9.31
#